data_77049fca14390cd4b1bebdd1a6b05274
#
_entry.id   77049fca14390cd4b1bebdd1a6b05274
#
_cell.length_a   1.000
_cell.length_b   1.000
_cell.length_c   1.000
_cell.angle_alpha   90.00
_cell.angle_beta   90.00
_cell.angle_gamma   90.00
#
_symmetry.space_group_name_H-M   'P 1'
#
loop_
_entity.id
_entity.type
_entity.pdbx_description
1 polymer ?
#
loop_
_entity_poly.entity_id
_entity_poly.type
_entity_poly.pdbx_seq_one_letter_code
_entity_poly.pdbx_strand_id
1 'polypeptide(L)'
;MKQTNLYNEDVKAALAAFELPWQQLSGKNILVLGATGLIGGCLVDMLMQHEGLDYQVYAAGRNEERANRRFSAYLASGHYHFLPFDVTAPLSVDLSFDYIVDAAGGACPQLYSEDPVGVMKSNIFGVDNLLRFGLQHGLKKLVYVSSGEVYGEGDGRVFEESYSGYIDPTTVRACYPSAKRASETLCICYAHQYGIEVSIARPSHIYGPFFTENDNRVYAQFIRNVLRGEDIVLKSKGEAFRSWTYVVDCAMALLYILLKGGNGEAYNIANEESNVSIRTLAETVADLAGRKVVFDIPDDASHGNTTPITKAVFATDKLETLGWKPITLLKDGLAHTIQALQ
;
A
#
# COMPACT_ATOMS: atom_id res chain seq x y z
N MET A 1 17.82 -17.53 7.65
CA MET A 1 17.66 -18.02 6.27
C MET A 1 16.42 -18.90 6.02
N LYS A 2 15.76 -19.49 7.03
CA LYS A 2 14.46 -20.23 6.84
C LYS A 2 13.21 -19.35 6.86
N GLN A 3 13.30 -18.14 7.37
CA GLN A 3 12.15 -17.26 7.68
C GLN A 3 11.64 -16.45 6.49
N THR A 4 12.51 -16.10 5.55
CA THR A 4 12.13 -15.43 4.29
C THR A 4 11.40 -16.38 3.32
N ASN A 5 11.33 -17.67 3.61
CA ASN A 5 10.81 -18.67 2.68
C ASN A 5 9.30 -18.54 2.48
N LEU A 6 8.51 -18.41 3.56
CA LEU A 6 7.04 -18.35 3.47
C LEU A 6 6.54 -17.14 2.69
N TYR A 7 7.08 -15.95 2.96
CA TYR A 7 6.72 -14.78 2.17
C TYR A 7 7.05 -14.95 0.67
N ASN A 8 8.21 -15.53 0.36
CA ASN A 8 8.57 -15.81 -1.04
C ASN A 8 7.68 -16.90 -1.65
N GLU A 9 7.24 -17.88 -0.85
CA GLU A 9 6.26 -18.88 -1.27
C GLU A 9 4.91 -18.22 -1.57
N ASP A 10 4.46 -17.28 -0.75
CA ASP A 10 3.23 -16.50 -0.99
C ASP A 10 3.33 -15.69 -2.30
N VAL A 11 4.47 -15.01 -2.54
CA VAL A 11 4.70 -14.27 -3.78
C VAL A 11 4.63 -15.22 -4.99
N LYS A 12 5.29 -16.36 -4.94
CA LYS A 12 5.26 -17.36 -6.02
C LYS A 12 3.87 -17.96 -6.21
N ALA A 13 3.17 -18.26 -5.12
CA ALA A 13 1.80 -18.77 -5.18
C ALA A 13 0.85 -17.76 -5.84
N ALA A 14 0.97 -16.47 -5.49
CA ALA A 14 0.20 -15.41 -6.13
C ALA A 14 0.54 -15.28 -7.63
N LEU A 15 1.82 -15.29 -7.99
CA LEU A 15 2.24 -15.25 -9.41
C LEU A 15 1.72 -16.44 -10.21
N ALA A 16 1.63 -17.63 -9.60
CA ALA A 16 1.11 -18.85 -10.25
C ALA A 16 -0.42 -18.89 -10.32
N ALA A 17 -1.13 -18.25 -9.38
CA ALA A 17 -2.58 -18.29 -9.29
C ALA A 17 -3.28 -17.38 -10.30
N PHE A 18 -2.59 -16.40 -10.87
CA PHE A 18 -3.18 -15.35 -11.69
C PHE A 18 -2.58 -15.25 -13.08
N GLU A 19 -3.44 -15.11 -14.08
CA GLU A 19 -3.04 -14.83 -15.45
C GLU A 19 -3.06 -13.33 -15.73
N LEU A 20 -1.88 -12.78 -15.99
CA LEU A 20 -1.69 -11.40 -16.40
C LEU A 20 -1.04 -11.33 -17.79
N PRO A 21 -1.32 -10.28 -18.57
CA PRO A 21 -0.70 -10.09 -19.89
C PRO A 21 0.75 -9.58 -19.76
N TRP A 22 1.63 -10.40 -19.17
CA TRP A 22 3.02 -10.06 -18.87
C TRP A 22 3.83 -9.60 -20.10
N GLN A 23 3.43 -10.04 -21.31
CA GLN A 23 4.05 -9.62 -22.57
C GLN A 23 3.99 -8.11 -22.78
N GLN A 24 3.04 -7.40 -22.14
CA GLN A 24 2.99 -5.94 -22.19
C GLN A 24 4.18 -5.27 -21.51
N LEU A 25 4.86 -5.96 -20.61
CA LEU A 25 6.04 -5.49 -19.90
C LEU A 25 7.35 -5.83 -20.64
N SER A 26 7.31 -6.69 -21.68
CA SER A 26 8.49 -7.11 -22.44
C SER A 26 9.27 -5.91 -22.98
N GLY A 27 10.58 -5.86 -22.70
CA GLY A 27 11.49 -4.78 -23.07
C GLY A 27 11.17 -3.42 -22.42
N LYS A 28 10.40 -3.37 -21.33
CA LYS A 28 9.95 -2.13 -20.69
C LYS A 28 10.74 -1.76 -19.45
N ASN A 29 10.74 -0.45 -19.14
CA ASN A 29 11.25 0.10 -17.89
C ASN A 29 10.10 0.40 -16.96
N ILE A 30 10.11 -0.19 -15.77
CA ILE A 30 9.07 -0.06 -14.74
C ILE A 30 9.68 0.66 -13.54
N LEU A 31 9.14 1.83 -13.18
CA LEU A 31 9.55 2.57 -12.00
C LEU A 31 8.56 2.32 -10.86
N VAL A 32 9.06 1.86 -9.72
CA VAL A 32 8.29 1.68 -8.49
C VAL A 32 8.80 2.67 -7.45
N LEU A 33 7.98 3.66 -7.11
CA LEU A 33 8.29 4.61 -6.04
C LEU A 33 7.82 4.07 -4.69
N GLY A 34 8.49 4.52 -3.62
CA GLY A 34 8.21 3.96 -2.29
C GLY A 34 8.65 2.49 -2.17
N ALA A 35 9.60 2.06 -2.98
CA ALA A 35 10.04 0.68 -3.11
C ALA A 35 10.56 0.06 -1.80
N THR A 36 11.05 0.86 -0.84
CA THR A 36 11.47 0.37 0.47
C THR A 36 10.33 0.32 1.50
N GLY A 37 9.12 0.69 1.11
CA GLY A 37 7.90 0.56 1.91
C GLY A 37 7.26 -0.83 1.79
N LEU A 38 6.20 -1.06 2.56
CA LEU A 38 5.50 -2.34 2.60
C LEU A 38 4.95 -2.75 1.22
N ILE A 39 4.14 -1.89 0.60
CA ILE A 39 3.46 -2.18 -0.68
C ILE A 39 4.44 -2.15 -1.84
N GLY A 40 5.22 -1.06 -1.97
CA GLY A 40 6.18 -0.92 -3.07
C GLY A 40 7.25 -2.00 -3.05
N GLY A 41 7.71 -2.42 -1.85
CA GLY A 41 8.68 -3.51 -1.71
C GLY A 41 8.15 -4.86 -2.15
N CYS A 42 6.90 -5.16 -1.83
CA CYS A 42 6.25 -6.39 -2.30
C CYS A 42 6.03 -6.38 -3.81
N LEU A 43 5.67 -5.22 -4.39
CA LEU A 43 5.53 -5.08 -5.83
C LEU A 43 6.88 -5.32 -6.56
N VAL A 44 7.99 -4.78 -6.03
CA VAL A 44 9.33 -5.07 -6.56
C VAL A 44 9.62 -6.57 -6.49
N ASP A 45 9.33 -7.23 -5.36
CA ASP A 45 9.53 -8.69 -5.24
C ASP A 45 8.72 -9.46 -6.28
N MET A 46 7.47 -9.11 -6.51
CA MET A 46 6.63 -9.76 -7.53
C MET A 46 7.20 -9.60 -8.94
N LEU A 47 7.59 -8.37 -9.30
CA LEU A 47 8.19 -8.10 -10.59
C LEU A 47 9.51 -8.87 -10.77
N MET A 48 10.34 -8.95 -9.74
CA MET A 48 11.65 -9.61 -9.80
C MET A 48 11.58 -11.14 -9.69
N GLN A 49 10.50 -11.70 -9.15
CA GLN A 49 10.30 -13.16 -9.03
C GLN A 49 9.43 -13.75 -10.15
N HIS A 50 8.90 -12.91 -11.04
CA HIS A 50 8.16 -13.40 -12.21
C HIS A 50 9.10 -14.16 -13.16
N GLU A 51 8.72 -15.36 -13.56
CA GLU A 51 9.47 -16.17 -14.51
C GLU A 51 9.43 -15.57 -15.92
N GLY A 52 10.54 -15.68 -16.67
CA GLY A 52 10.64 -15.10 -18.01
C GLY A 52 10.84 -13.59 -18.03
N LEU A 53 11.42 -13.03 -16.98
CA LEU A 53 11.75 -11.62 -16.81
C LEU A 53 12.60 -11.09 -17.97
N ASP A 54 12.05 -10.16 -18.76
CA ASP A 54 12.74 -9.47 -19.86
C ASP A 54 12.51 -7.94 -19.83
N TYR A 55 12.13 -7.40 -18.67
CA TYR A 55 11.93 -5.97 -18.40
C TYR A 55 12.88 -5.48 -17.30
N GLN A 56 13.00 -4.18 -17.14
CA GLN A 56 13.84 -3.56 -16.13
C GLN A 56 12.98 -3.00 -14.99
N VAL A 57 13.38 -3.24 -13.74
CA VAL A 57 12.70 -2.75 -12.54
C VAL A 57 13.57 -1.71 -11.85
N TYR A 58 13.08 -0.49 -11.79
CA TYR A 58 13.70 0.62 -11.10
C TYR A 58 12.99 0.85 -9.77
N ALA A 59 13.67 0.52 -8.68
CA ALA A 59 13.17 0.72 -7.32
C ALA A 59 13.60 2.09 -6.82
N ALA A 60 12.66 3.04 -6.69
CA ALA A 60 12.99 4.40 -6.26
C ALA A 60 12.70 4.65 -4.78
N GLY A 61 13.61 5.38 -4.14
CA GLY A 61 13.49 5.76 -2.74
C GLY A 61 14.66 6.59 -2.24
N ARG A 62 14.57 7.11 -1.01
CA ARG A 62 15.57 8.02 -0.44
C ARG A 62 16.78 7.32 0.19
N ASN A 63 16.66 6.05 0.55
CA ASN A 63 17.68 5.33 1.31
C ASN A 63 18.17 4.10 0.55
N GLU A 64 19.31 4.27 -0.11
CA GLU A 64 19.95 3.22 -0.91
C GLU A 64 20.44 2.04 -0.07
N GLU A 65 21.01 2.30 1.10
CA GLU A 65 21.49 1.23 1.98
C GLU A 65 20.35 0.29 2.41
N ARG A 66 19.19 0.87 2.75
CA ARG A 66 18.00 0.11 3.07
C ARG A 66 17.48 -0.67 1.86
N ALA A 67 17.49 -0.07 0.67
CA ALA A 67 17.10 -0.75 -0.57
C ALA A 67 18.03 -1.92 -0.90
N ASN A 68 19.34 -1.70 -0.84
CA ASN A 68 20.35 -2.73 -1.11
C ASN A 68 20.25 -3.90 -0.12
N ARG A 69 19.95 -3.63 1.16
CA ARG A 69 19.71 -4.68 2.16
C ARG A 69 18.43 -5.45 1.85
N ARG A 70 17.34 -4.74 1.53
CA ARG A 70 16.02 -5.33 1.26
C ARG A 70 16.02 -6.18 -0.01
N PHE A 71 16.70 -5.73 -1.05
CA PHE A 71 16.71 -6.35 -2.38
C PHE A 71 18.05 -6.99 -2.73
N SER A 72 18.82 -7.40 -1.71
CA SER A 72 20.15 -8.00 -1.89
C SER A 72 20.16 -9.20 -2.84
N ALA A 73 19.08 -9.96 -2.90
CA ALA A 73 18.93 -11.10 -3.81
C ALA A 73 18.86 -10.70 -5.30
N TYR A 74 18.54 -9.46 -5.61
CA TYR A 74 18.33 -8.99 -6.98
C TYR A 74 19.49 -8.15 -7.54
N LEU A 75 20.45 -7.73 -6.70
CA LEU A 75 21.54 -6.84 -7.10
C LEU A 75 22.39 -7.37 -8.28
N ALA A 76 22.50 -8.68 -8.41
CA ALA A 76 23.27 -9.32 -9.49
C ALA A 76 22.43 -9.71 -10.71
N SER A 77 21.13 -9.44 -10.72
CA SER A 77 20.23 -9.92 -11.79
C SER A 77 20.41 -9.21 -13.14
N GLY A 78 20.96 -7.99 -13.13
CA GLY A 78 21.00 -7.11 -14.30
C GLY A 78 19.65 -6.48 -14.68
N HIS A 79 18.55 -6.85 -14.01
CA HIS A 79 17.19 -6.33 -14.23
C HIS A 79 16.70 -5.43 -13.11
N TYR A 80 17.38 -5.41 -11.97
CA TYR A 80 17.06 -4.56 -10.81
C TYR A 80 18.00 -3.36 -10.76
N HIS A 81 17.43 -2.17 -10.59
CA HIS A 81 18.14 -0.92 -10.44
C HIS A 81 17.58 -0.12 -9.26
N PHE A 82 18.45 0.40 -8.41
CA PHE A 82 18.00 1.37 -7.42
C PHE A 82 18.18 2.79 -7.95
N LEU A 83 17.15 3.62 -7.78
CA LEU A 83 17.15 5.04 -8.14
C LEU A 83 16.98 5.88 -6.88
N PRO A 84 18.05 6.56 -6.39
CA PRO A 84 17.93 7.52 -5.31
C PRO A 84 17.02 8.68 -5.73
N PHE A 85 15.87 8.83 -5.08
CA PHE A 85 14.89 9.86 -5.45
C PHE A 85 14.03 10.30 -4.28
N ASP A 86 13.87 11.63 -4.15
CA ASP A 86 12.88 12.25 -3.29
C ASP A 86 11.73 12.79 -4.16
N VAL A 87 10.52 12.28 -3.94
CA VAL A 87 9.35 12.61 -4.76
C VAL A 87 8.98 14.10 -4.70
N THR A 88 9.42 14.83 -3.68
CA THR A 88 9.18 16.28 -3.57
C THR A 88 10.03 17.12 -4.53
N ALA A 89 11.05 16.52 -5.14
CA ALA A 89 11.91 17.15 -6.16
C ALA A 89 11.48 16.68 -7.57
N PRO A 90 11.75 17.46 -8.62
CA PRO A 90 11.58 17.03 -10.00
C PRO A 90 12.44 15.79 -10.29
N LEU A 91 11.86 14.80 -10.99
CA LEU A 91 12.62 13.66 -11.47
C LEU A 91 13.49 14.09 -12.65
N SER A 92 14.80 14.05 -12.47
CA SER A 92 15.78 14.47 -13.48
C SER A 92 16.78 13.34 -13.72
N VAL A 93 16.45 12.47 -14.66
CA VAL A 93 17.29 11.32 -15.07
C VAL A 93 17.23 11.17 -16.58
N ASP A 94 18.33 10.73 -17.19
CA ASP A 94 18.41 10.42 -18.62
C ASP A 94 17.92 8.99 -18.88
N LEU A 95 16.67 8.74 -18.49
CA LEU A 95 15.96 7.47 -18.62
C LEU A 95 14.51 7.75 -19.01
N SER A 96 13.88 6.81 -19.68
CA SER A 96 12.44 6.79 -19.89
C SER A 96 11.83 5.59 -19.15
N PHE A 97 10.68 5.79 -18.57
CA PHE A 97 9.91 4.71 -17.94
C PHE A 97 8.62 4.51 -18.71
N ASP A 98 8.35 3.27 -19.12
CA ASP A 98 7.08 2.93 -19.77
C ASP A 98 5.93 2.90 -18.75
N TYR A 99 6.22 2.43 -17.54
CA TYR A 99 5.25 2.29 -16.45
C TYR A 99 5.78 2.88 -15.15
N ILE A 100 4.94 3.57 -14.43
CA ILE A 100 5.25 4.08 -13.09
C ILE A 100 4.17 3.61 -12.11
N VAL A 101 4.59 3.04 -10.98
CA VAL A 101 3.71 2.80 -9.84
C VAL A 101 4.17 3.68 -8.68
N ASP A 102 3.36 4.68 -8.35
CA ASP A 102 3.65 5.61 -7.27
C ASP A 102 3.04 5.11 -5.95
N ALA A 103 3.80 4.31 -5.22
CA ALA A 103 3.49 3.89 -3.86
C ALA A 103 4.24 4.72 -2.79
N ALA A 104 4.79 5.88 -3.18
CA ALA A 104 5.39 6.82 -2.25
C ALA A 104 4.30 7.64 -1.53
N GLY A 105 4.56 7.97 -0.29
CA GLY A 105 3.67 8.79 0.53
C GLY A 105 3.78 8.43 2.01
N GLY A 106 3.73 9.43 2.85
CA GLY A 106 3.77 9.25 4.31
C GLY A 106 2.43 8.74 4.83
N ALA A 107 2.21 7.43 4.82
CA ALA A 107 0.98 6.79 5.30
C ALA A 107 1.05 6.38 6.79
N CYS A 108 1.81 7.10 7.60
CA CYS A 108 2.01 6.83 9.02
C CYS A 108 1.31 7.91 9.85
N PRO A 109 0.39 7.57 10.78
CA PRO A 109 -0.33 8.53 11.61
C PRO A 109 0.57 9.50 12.38
N GLN A 110 1.77 9.08 12.78
CA GLN A 110 2.74 9.94 13.45
C GLN A 110 3.16 11.12 12.56
N LEU A 111 3.40 10.88 11.27
CA LEU A 111 3.78 11.92 10.32
C LEU A 111 2.68 12.96 10.13
N TYR A 112 1.41 12.59 10.28
CA TYR A 112 0.28 13.53 10.14
C TYR A 112 0.30 14.61 11.22
N SER A 113 0.90 14.35 12.39
CA SER A 113 1.07 15.32 13.46
C SER A 113 2.44 15.99 13.46
N GLU A 114 3.50 15.27 13.07
CA GLU A 114 4.89 15.77 13.15
C GLU A 114 5.31 16.58 11.91
N ASP A 115 4.86 16.16 10.71
CA ASP A 115 5.19 16.80 9.43
C ASP A 115 4.00 16.82 8.46
N PRO A 116 2.86 17.44 8.83
CA PRO A 116 1.67 17.48 7.97
C PRO A 116 1.90 18.19 6.63
N VAL A 117 2.78 19.18 6.60
CA VAL A 117 3.16 19.90 5.36
C VAL A 117 3.94 18.98 4.42
N GLY A 118 4.90 18.23 4.95
CA GLY A 118 5.65 17.24 4.16
C GLY A 118 4.74 16.12 3.63
N VAL A 119 3.76 15.69 4.42
CA VAL A 119 2.72 14.73 3.97
C VAL A 119 1.95 15.28 2.78
N MET A 120 1.50 16.53 2.82
CA MET A 120 0.78 17.15 1.69
C MET A 120 1.69 17.30 0.47
N LYS A 121 2.90 17.84 0.64
CA LYS A 121 3.84 18.07 -0.46
C LYS A 121 4.25 16.76 -1.16
N SER A 122 4.59 15.74 -0.39
CA SER A 122 5.02 14.45 -0.95
C SER A 122 3.94 13.76 -1.78
N ASN A 123 2.66 13.92 -1.42
CA ASN A 123 1.56 13.36 -2.19
C ASN A 123 1.23 14.22 -3.43
N ILE A 124 1.02 15.53 -3.27
CA ILE A 124 0.55 16.39 -4.36
C ILE A 124 1.68 16.70 -5.36
N PHE A 125 2.82 17.21 -4.87
CA PHE A 125 3.94 17.53 -5.76
C PHE A 125 4.66 16.29 -6.25
N GLY A 126 4.64 15.19 -5.46
CA GLY A 126 5.19 13.91 -5.90
C GLY A 126 4.53 13.43 -7.19
N VAL A 127 3.23 13.32 -7.20
CA VAL A 127 2.51 12.86 -8.38
C VAL A 127 2.60 13.85 -9.55
N ASP A 128 2.59 15.18 -9.28
CA ASP A 128 2.79 16.19 -10.32
C ASP A 128 4.15 16.06 -11.01
N ASN A 129 5.22 15.88 -10.22
CA ASN A 129 6.58 15.70 -10.74
C ASN A 129 6.66 14.44 -11.65
N LEU A 130 6.02 13.35 -11.26
CA LEU A 130 6.03 12.11 -12.04
C LEU A 130 5.23 12.23 -13.33
N LEU A 131 4.06 12.87 -13.28
CA LEU A 131 3.22 13.08 -14.46
C LEU A 131 3.88 14.04 -15.45
N ARG A 132 4.54 15.11 -14.98
CA ARG A 132 5.34 16.02 -15.83
C ARG A 132 6.50 15.28 -16.50
N PHE A 133 7.24 14.48 -15.72
CA PHE A 133 8.30 13.64 -16.27
C PHE A 133 7.74 12.70 -17.33
N GLY A 134 6.63 12.02 -17.02
CA GLY A 134 5.97 11.07 -17.92
C GLY A 134 5.57 11.68 -19.27
N LEU A 135 5.02 12.91 -19.25
CA LEU A 135 4.67 13.64 -20.48
C LEU A 135 5.88 13.92 -21.37
N GLN A 136 7.04 14.20 -20.79
CA GLN A 136 8.27 14.53 -21.52
C GLN A 136 8.99 13.28 -22.04
N HIS A 137 8.79 12.11 -21.41
CA HIS A 137 9.56 10.89 -21.65
C HIS A 137 8.71 9.72 -22.17
N GLY A 138 7.48 9.98 -22.63
CA GLY A 138 6.65 8.96 -23.30
C GLY A 138 6.12 7.86 -22.38
N LEU A 139 5.78 8.21 -21.12
CA LEU A 139 5.16 7.30 -20.17
C LEU A 139 3.87 6.72 -20.74
N LYS A 140 3.72 5.40 -20.68
CA LYS A 140 2.51 4.71 -21.13
C LYS A 140 1.41 4.77 -20.09
N LYS A 141 1.75 4.48 -18.82
CA LYS A 141 0.76 4.48 -17.75
C LYS A 141 1.38 4.73 -16.38
N LEU A 142 0.66 5.48 -15.56
CA LEU A 142 0.93 5.66 -14.14
C LEU A 142 -0.18 5.01 -13.31
N VAL A 143 0.19 4.22 -12.30
CA VAL A 143 -0.72 3.79 -11.23
C VAL A 143 -0.39 4.62 -9.98
N TYR A 144 -1.34 5.42 -9.55
CA TYR A 144 -1.24 6.16 -8.30
C TYR A 144 -1.80 5.35 -7.14
N VAL A 145 -0.98 5.03 -6.16
CA VAL A 145 -1.41 4.36 -4.94
C VAL A 145 -1.96 5.40 -3.97
N SER A 146 -3.27 5.53 -3.97
CA SER A 146 -4.05 6.37 -3.09
C SER A 146 -4.27 5.69 -1.73
N SER A 147 -5.44 5.84 -1.13
CA SER A 147 -5.78 5.25 0.17
C SER A 147 -7.30 5.19 0.34
N GLY A 148 -7.79 4.24 1.12
CA GLY A 148 -9.17 4.25 1.59
C GLY A 148 -9.54 5.46 2.45
N GLU A 149 -8.58 6.24 2.93
CA GLU A 149 -8.87 7.49 3.66
C GLU A 149 -9.51 8.59 2.79
N VAL A 150 -9.44 8.48 1.46
CA VAL A 150 -10.15 9.40 0.54
C VAL A 150 -11.66 9.37 0.75
N TYR A 151 -12.19 8.29 1.28
CA TYR A 151 -13.63 8.19 1.55
C TYR A 151 -14.11 9.11 2.67
N GLY A 152 -13.24 9.50 3.60
CA GLY A 152 -13.63 10.34 4.73
C GLY A 152 -14.56 9.62 5.70
N GLU A 153 -15.49 10.36 6.31
CA GLU A 153 -16.47 9.80 7.23
C GLU A 153 -17.46 8.89 6.53
N GLY A 154 -17.66 7.69 7.09
CA GLY A 154 -18.62 6.73 6.59
C GLY A 154 -19.99 6.87 7.26
N ASP A 155 -21.03 6.54 6.52
CA ASP A 155 -22.42 6.46 7.00
C ASP A 155 -22.84 5.02 7.35
N GLY A 156 -21.86 4.12 7.49
CA GLY A 156 -22.08 2.70 7.79
C GLY A 156 -22.19 1.79 6.56
N ARG A 157 -22.31 2.36 5.36
CA ARG A 157 -22.28 1.58 4.11
C ARG A 157 -20.89 1.03 3.80
N VAL A 158 -20.84 0.06 2.91
CA VAL A 158 -19.60 -0.38 2.26
C VAL A 158 -19.15 0.73 1.30
N PHE A 159 -17.84 1.02 1.25
CA PHE A 159 -17.29 2.02 0.37
C PHE A 159 -17.11 1.45 -1.04
N GLU A 160 -17.96 1.90 -1.95
CA GLU A 160 -17.76 1.78 -3.39
C GLU A 160 -16.87 2.92 -3.87
N GLU A 161 -16.26 2.81 -5.07
CA GLU A 161 -15.36 3.84 -5.60
C GLU A 161 -16.05 5.19 -5.84
N SER A 162 -17.37 5.20 -5.99
CA SER A 162 -18.23 6.40 -6.12
C SER A 162 -18.50 7.12 -4.79
N TYR A 163 -18.23 6.48 -3.63
CA TYR A 163 -18.52 7.07 -2.33
C TYR A 163 -17.63 8.27 -2.02
N SER A 164 -18.20 9.32 -1.42
CA SER A 164 -17.47 10.49 -0.95
C SER A 164 -18.13 11.02 0.34
N GLY A 165 -17.49 10.76 1.48
CA GLY A 165 -17.89 11.27 2.78
C GLY A 165 -17.17 12.56 3.15
N TYR A 166 -17.54 13.09 4.31
CA TYR A 166 -16.99 14.34 4.81
C TYR A 166 -15.55 14.20 5.30
N ILE A 167 -14.73 15.21 5.02
CA ILE A 167 -13.42 15.44 5.62
C ILE A 167 -13.40 16.92 6.05
N ASP A 168 -13.17 17.20 7.32
CA ASP A 168 -13.01 18.58 7.81
C ASP A 168 -11.63 19.12 7.39
N PRO A 169 -11.56 20.01 6.38
CA PRO A 169 -10.30 20.53 5.86
C PRO A 169 -9.61 21.52 6.82
N THR A 170 -10.26 21.91 7.90
CA THR A 170 -9.70 22.85 8.89
C THR A 170 -8.90 22.16 9.99
N THR A 171 -8.86 20.84 10.00
CA THR A 171 -8.08 20.04 10.95
C THR A 171 -6.73 19.62 10.38
N VAL A 172 -5.69 19.54 11.22
CA VAL A 172 -4.37 19.02 10.81
C VAL A 172 -4.48 17.57 10.34
N ARG A 173 -5.38 16.77 10.96
CA ARG A 173 -5.60 15.37 10.60
C ARG A 173 -6.04 15.18 9.14
N ALA A 174 -6.69 16.19 8.55
CA ALA A 174 -7.13 16.17 7.17
C ALA A 174 -5.97 16.22 6.14
N CYS A 175 -4.73 16.51 6.55
CA CYS A 175 -3.59 16.65 5.64
C CYS A 175 -3.42 15.45 4.69
N TYR A 176 -3.53 14.23 5.21
CA TYR A 176 -3.34 13.01 4.40
C TYR A 176 -4.52 12.70 3.48
N PRO A 177 -5.77 12.57 3.97
CA PRO A 177 -6.89 12.27 3.09
C PRO A 177 -7.16 13.39 2.07
N SER A 178 -6.98 14.67 2.44
CA SER A 178 -7.13 15.78 1.50
C SER A 178 -6.04 15.79 0.42
N ALA A 179 -4.78 15.50 0.80
CA ALA A 179 -3.70 15.38 -0.16
C ALA A 179 -3.95 14.20 -1.14
N LYS A 180 -4.41 13.05 -0.65
CA LYS A 180 -4.78 11.91 -1.50
C LYS A 180 -5.92 12.26 -2.48
N ARG A 181 -6.98 12.94 -2.02
CA ARG A 181 -8.05 13.42 -2.91
C ARG A 181 -7.53 14.39 -3.98
N ALA A 182 -6.71 15.37 -3.57
CA ALA A 182 -6.12 16.33 -4.50
C ALA A 182 -5.24 15.64 -5.55
N SER A 183 -4.45 14.64 -5.14
CA SER A 183 -3.59 13.87 -6.03
C SER A 183 -4.39 13.01 -7.01
N GLU A 184 -5.47 12.37 -6.57
CA GLU A 184 -6.39 11.65 -7.47
C GLU A 184 -6.97 12.60 -8.51
N THR A 185 -7.49 13.76 -8.07
CA THR A 185 -8.03 14.77 -8.98
C THR A 185 -6.97 15.25 -9.97
N LEU A 186 -5.73 15.46 -9.51
CA LEU A 186 -4.62 15.85 -10.39
C LEU A 186 -4.32 14.80 -11.45
N CYS A 187 -4.31 13.51 -11.09
CA CYS A 187 -4.19 12.39 -12.03
C CYS A 187 -5.28 12.46 -13.12
N ILE A 188 -6.55 12.66 -12.73
CA ILE A 188 -7.66 12.77 -13.67
C ILE A 188 -7.51 14.01 -14.58
N CYS A 189 -7.07 15.16 -14.03
CA CYS A 189 -6.81 16.36 -14.82
C CYS A 189 -5.72 16.11 -15.88
N TYR A 190 -4.63 15.43 -15.52
CA TYR A 190 -3.57 15.08 -16.48
C TYR A 190 -4.06 14.12 -17.57
N ALA A 191 -4.85 13.10 -17.19
CA ALA A 191 -5.46 12.19 -18.14
C ALA A 191 -6.33 12.94 -19.16
N HIS A 192 -7.18 13.85 -18.67
CA HIS A 192 -8.11 14.63 -19.51
C HIS A 192 -7.38 15.64 -20.40
N GLN A 193 -6.43 16.40 -19.81
CA GLN A 193 -5.80 17.53 -20.51
C GLN A 193 -4.70 17.08 -21.47
N TYR A 194 -3.95 16.04 -21.13
CA TYR A 194 -2.74 15.65 -21.84
C TYR A 194 -2.79 14.22 -22.42
N GLY A 195 -3.87 13.47 -22.13
CA GLY A 195 -4.03 12.12 -22.65
C GLY A 195 -3.10 11.06 -22.06
N ILE A 196 -2.45 11.36 -20.92
CA ILE A 196 -1.61 10.39 -20.22
C ILE A 196 -2.48 9.33 -19.53
N GLU A 197 -2.15 8.05 -19.68
CA GLU A 197 -2.92 7.01 -18.99
C GLU A 197 -2.60 6.97 -17.49
N VAL A 198 -3.64 7.05 -16.67
CA VAL A 198 -3.53 6.90 -15.22
C VAL A 198 -4.60 5.94 -14.71
N SER A 199 -4.27 5.17 -13.67
CA SER A 199 -5.25 4.44 -12.86
C SER A 199 -4.96 4.70 -11.39
N ILE A 200 -6.00 4.64 -10.57
CA ILE A 200 -5.91 4.93 -9.14
C ILE A 200 -6.19 3.66 -8.35
N ALA A 201 -5.29 3.31 -7.45
CA ALA A 201 -5.46 2.21 -6.51
C ALA A 201 -5.82 2.77 -5.13
N ARG A 202 -6.89 2.28 -4.51
CA ARG A 202 -7.34 2.66 -3.16
C ARG A 202 -7.22 1.47 -2.21
N PRO A 203 -6.02 1.17 -1.70
CA PRO A 203 -5.85 0.07 -0.76
C PRO A 203 -6.56 0.35 0.56
N SER A 204 -7.13 -0.71 1.13
CA SER A 204 -7.65 -0.77 2.48
C SER A 204 -6.51 -0.80 3.53
N HIS A 205 -6.70 -1.44 4.69
CA HIS A 205 -5.64 -1.61 5.67
C HIS A 205 -4.71 -2.76 5.28
N ILE A 206 -3.57 -2.41 4.68
CA ILE A 206 -2.59 -3.39 4.20
C ILE A 206 -1.65 -3.79 5.33
N TYR A 207 -1.49 -5.10 5.52
CA TYR A 207 -0.57 -5.71 6.48
C TYR A 207 0.35 -6.72 5.78
N GLY A 208 1.46 -7.07 6.42
CA GLY A 208 2.43 -8.03 5.92
C GLY A 208 3.81 -7.85 6.55
N PRO A 209 4.80 -8.69 6.23
CA PRO A 209 6.17 -8.54 6.69
C PRO A 209 6.83 -7.28 6.09
N PHE A 210 7.97 -6.88 6.63
CA PHE A 210 8.78 -5.74 6.17
C PHE A 210 8.15 -4.36 6.39
N PHE A 211 7.20 -4.22 7.32
CA PHE A 211 6.82 -2.90 7.79
C PHE A 211 8.00 -2.21 8.50
N THR A 212 8.03 -0.88 8.48
CA THR A 212 9.15 -0.12 9.04
C THR A 212 9.14 -0.14 10.56
N GLU A 213 10.29 0.05 11.20
CA GLU A 213 10.38 0.16 12.67
C GLU A 213 9.48 1.26 13.24
N ASN A 214 9.31 2.36 12.47
CA ASN A 214 8.47 3.49 12.85
C ASN A 214 7.00 3.32 12.43
N ASP A 215 6.60 2.18 11.88
CA ASP A 215 5.20 1.92 11.56
C ASP A 215 4.39 1.75 12.85
N ASN A 216 3.59 2.77 13.19
CA ASN A 216 2.78 2.77 14.41
C ASN A 216 1.31 2.37 14.17
N ARG A 217 1.01 1.80 12.98
CA ARG A 217 -0.33 1.24 12.72
C ARG A 217 -0.60 0.07 13.66
N VAL A 218 -1.87 -0.12 13.98
CA VAL A 218 -2.31 -1.08 15.01
C VAL A 218 -1.79 -2.51 14.77
N TYR A 219 -1.83 -3.02 13.53
CA TYR A 219 -1.34 -4.35 13.20
C TYR A 219 0.17 -4.52 13.48
N ALA A 220 0.96 -3.49 13.12
CA ALA A 220 2.40 -3.51 13.33
C ALA A 220 2.77 -3.45 14.82
N GLN A 221 1.99 -2.72 15.62
CA GLN A 221 2.14 -2.73 17.07
C GLN A 221 1.84 -4.11 17.66
N PHE A 222 0.71 -4.73 17.28
CA PHE A 222 0.32 -6.04 17.79
C PHE A 222 1.37 -7.11 17.44
N ILE A 223 1.85 -7.12 16.21
CA ILE A 223 2.90 -8.06 15.78
C ILE A 223 4.20 -7.81 16.56
N ARG A 224 4.64 -6.55 16.75
CA ARG A 224 5.82 -6.27 17.57
C ARG A 224 5.68 -6.73 19.01
N ASN A 225 4.51 -6.55 19.64
CA ASN A 225 4.26 -7.01 20.99
C ASN A 225 4.45 -8.53 21.09
N VAL A 226 3.80 -9.30 20.23
CA VAL A 226 3.91 -10.76 20.29
C VAL A 226 5.29 -11.27 19.94
N LEU A 227 6.04 -10.62 19.04
CA LEU A 227 7.44 -10.96 18.75
C LEU A 227 8.37 -10.70 19.94
N ARG A 228 8.04 -9.74 20.82
CA ARG A 228 8.75 -9.49 22.08
C ARG A 228 8.29 -10.40 23.22
N GLY A 229 7.31 -11.26 22.97
CA GLY A 229 6.73 -12.11 24.01
C GLY A 229 5.76 -11.38 24.94
N GLU A 230 5.25 -10.22 24.54
CA GLU A 230 4.34 -9.37 25.29
C GLU A 230 2.88 -9.66 24.92
N ASP A 231 1.97 -9.45 25.85
CA ASP A 231 0.52 -9.45 25.59
C ASP A 231 0.11 -8.18 24.83
N ILE A 232 -1.04 -8.24 24.14
CA ILE A 232 -1.57 -7.09 23.39
C ILE A 232 -2.48 -6.28 24.33
N VAL A 233 -2.16 -5.02 24.53
CA VAL A 233 -2.97 -4.11 25.37
C VAL A 233 -3.85 -3.22 24.50
N LEU A 234 -5.18 -3.34 24.63
CA LEU A 234 -6.15 -2.49 23.98
C LEU A 234 -6.58 -1.36 24.93
N LYS A 235 -6.44 -0.11 24.47
CA LYS A 235 -6.87 1.11 25.20
C LYS A 235 -8.33 1.50 24.92
N SER A 236 -9.07 0.67 24.18
CA SER A 236 -10.48 0.82 23.85
C SER A 236 -11.12 -0.55 23.67
N LYS A 237 -12.45 -0.62 23.48
CA LYS A 237 -13.16 -1.88 23.21
C LYS A 237 -12.77 -2.54 21.89
N GLY A 238 -12.06 -1.83 21.00
CA GLY A 238 -11.62 -2.34 19.71
C GLY A 238 -12.74 -2.61 18.70
N GLU A 239 -13.86 -1.92 18.81
CA GLU A 239 -15.07 -2.16 17.98
C GLU A 239 -14.95 -1.61 16.56
N ALA A 240 -13.98 -0.76 16.29
CA ALA A 240 -13.76 -0.22 14.95
C ALA A 240 -13.51 -1.34 13.93
N PHE A 241 -14.35 -1.40 12.87
CA PHE A 241 -14.39 -2.47 11.88
C PHE A 241 -13.67 -2.04 10.60
N ARG A 242 -12.80 -2.92 10.08
CA ARG A 242 -11.89 -2.60 8.97
C ARG A 242 -11.76 -3.75 7.99
N SER A 243 -11.55 -3.42 6.70
CA SER A 243 -11.02 -4.36 5.72
C SER A 243 -9.51 -4.48 5.88
N TRP A 244 -9.02 -5.71 5.99
CA TRP A 244 -7.60 -6.04 6.06
C TRP A 244 -7.18 -6.80 4.82
N THR A 245 -6.05 -6.44 4.23
CA THR A 245 -5.58 -7.11 3.01
C THR A 245 -4.10 -7.42 3.15
N TYR A 246 -3.74 -8.65 2.84
CA TYR A 246 -2.34 -9.08 2.85
C TYR A 246 -1.56 -8.36 1.74
N VAL A 247 -0.32 -8.02 2.02
CA VAL A 247 0.49 -7.21 1.10
C VAL A 247 0.72 -7.87 -0.25
N VAL A 248 0.79 -9.20 -0.30
CA VAL A 248 0.97 -9.97 -1.54
C VAL A 248 -0.27 -9.84 -2.43
N ASP A 249 -1.46 -9.97 -1.87
CA ASP A 249 -2.72 -9.73 -2.59
C ASP A 249 -2.82 -8.29 -3.10
N CYS A 250 -2.39 -7.32 -2.27
CA CYS A 250 -2.37 -5.91 -2.67
C CYS A 250 -1.39 -5.65 -3.83
N ALA A 251 -0.18 -6.21 -3.79
CA ALA A 251 0.79 -6.04 -4.86
C ALA A 251 0.33 -6.70 -6.17
N MET A 252 -0.33 -7.86 -6.09
CA MET A 252 -0.96 -8.48 -7.26
C MET A 252 -2.09 -7.61 -7.82
N ALA A 253 -2.93 -7.00 -6.96
CA ALA A 253 -3.96 -6.05 -7.37
C ALA A 253 -3.36 -4.86 -8.14
N LEU A 254 -2.22 -4.32 -7.69
CA LEU A 254 -1.53 -3.24 -8.38
C LEU A 254 -1.05 -3.67 -9.78
N LEU A 255 -0.61 -4.90 -9.97
CA LEU A 255 -0.26 -5.44 -11.29
C LEU A 255 -1.49 -5.56 -12.19
N TYR A 256 -2.64 -6.00 -11.66
CA TYR A 256 -3.90 -6.01 -12.41
C TYR A 256 -4.33 -4.60 -12.84
N ILE A 257 -4.26 -3.63 -11.94
CA ILE A 257 -4.59 -2.22 -12.24
C ILE A 257 -3.61 -1.65 -13.28
N LEU A 258 -2.31 -1.97 -13.16
CA LEU A 258 -1.28 -1.53 -14.11
C LEU A 258 -1.57 -2.05 -15.53
N LEU A 259 -1.87 -3.34 -15.66
CA LEU A 259 -1.94 -4.03 -16.95
C LEU A 259 -3.34 -4.08 -17.56
N LYS A 260 -4.39 -3.98 -16.74
CA LYS A 260 -5.80 -4.12 -17.19
C LYS A 260 -6.71 -2.96 -16.74
N GLY A 261 -6.28 -2.12 -15.79
CA GLY A 261 -7.09 -1.01 -15.30
C GLY A 261 -7.39 0.02 -16.37
N GLY A 262 -8.59 0.60 -16.35
CA GLY A 262 -9.01 1.65 -17.28
C GLY A 262 -8.36 3.00 -16.99
N ASN A 263 -8.25 3.83 -18.01
CA ASN A 263 -7.74 5.19 -17.87
C ASN A 263 -8.70 6.07 -17.06
N GLY A 264 -8.21 6.78 -16.06
CA GLY A 264 -8.99 7.62 -15.18
C GLY A 264 -9.81 6.86 -14.12
N GLU A 265 -9.68 5.53 -14.05
CA GLU A 265 -10.47 4.70 -13.16
C GLU A 265 -9.80 4.45 -11.80
N ALA A 266 -10.61 4.51 -10.74
CA ALA A 266 -10.19 4.13 -9.39
C ALA A 266 -10.67 2.70 -9.06
N TYR A 267 -9.86 1.97 -8.27
CA TYR A 267 -10.13 0.61 -7.86
C TYR A 267 -9.83 0.43 -6.37
N ASN A 268 -10.80 -0.09 -5.63
CA ASN A 268 -10.59 -0.54 -4.26
C ASN A 268 -9.76 -1.81 -4.22
N ILE A 269 -8.82 -1.88 -3.28
CA ILE A 269 -8.06 -3.08 -2.98
C ILE A 269 -8.37 -3.50 -1.55
N ALA A 270 -9.16 -4.55 -1.39
CA ALA A 270 -9.57 -5.08 -0.10
C ALA A 270 -9.79 -6.59 -0.17
N ASN A 271 -9.89 -7.23 0.99
CA ASN A 271 -10.34 -8.60 1.11
C ASN A 271 -11.61 -8.62 1.97
N GLU A 272 -12.75 -8.91 1.35
CA GLU A 272 -14.05 -8.90 2.03
C GLU A 272 -14.16 -9.98 3.10
N GLU A 273 -13.48 -11.11 2.94
CA GLU A 273 -13.42 -12.19 3.94
C GLU A 273 -12.55 -11.84 5.15
N SER A 274 -11.77 -10.76 5.05
CA SER A 274 -10.90 -10.24 6.11
C SER A 274 -11.43 -8.96 6.76
N ASN A 275 -12.75 -8.76 6.71
CA ASN A 275 -13.44 -7.65 7.38
C ASN A 275 -13.65 -7.98 8.85
N VAL A 276 -12.83 -7.42 9.73
CA VAL A 276 -12.90 -7.70 11.17
C VAL A 276 -12.70 -6.43 12.02
N SER A 277 -13.10 -6.51 13.30
CA SER A 277 -12.83 -5.47 14.27
C SER A 277 -11.35 -5.43 14.68
N ILE A 278 -10.91 -4.31 15.22
CA ILE A 278 -9.56 -4.19 15.84
C ILE A 278 -9.37 -5.21 16.96
N ARG A 279 -10.45 -5.49 17.72
CA ARG A 279 -10.44 -6.52 18.75
C ARG A 279 -10.18 -7.91 18.15
N THR A 280 -10.91 -8.30 17.13
CA THR A 280 -10.75 -9.60 16.47
C THR A 280 -9.34 -9.73 15.87
N LEU A 281 -8.82 -8.65 15.27
CA LEU A 281 -7.42 -8.63 14.79
C LEU A 281 -6.44 -8.88 15.94
N ALA A 282 -6.61 -8.19 17.08
CA ALA A 282 -5.74 -8.37 18.25
C ALA A 282 -5.81 -9.79 18.82
N GLU A 283 -7.01 -10.34 18.94
CA GLU A 283 -7.25 -11.71 19.41
C GLU A 283 -6.60 -12.72 18.46
N THR A 284 -6.74 -12.55 17.14
CA THR A 284 -6.11 -13.43 16.15
C THR A 284 -4.58 -13.40 16.23
N VAL A 285 -3.96 -12.21 16.34
CA VAL A 285 -2.51 -12.08 16.48
C VAL A 285 -2.02 -12.68 17.79
N ALA A 286 -2.73 -12.45 18.90
CA ALA A 286 -2.40 -13.00 20.21
C ALA A 286 -2.46 -14.54 20.20
N ASP A 287 -3.53 -15.10 19.67
CA ASP A 287 -3.72 -16.55 19.59
C ASP A 287 -2.63 -17.25 18.77
N LEU A 288 -2.24 -16.66 17.63
CA LEU A 288 -1.16 -17.18 16.77
C LEU A 288 0.19 -17.26 17.49
N ALA A 289 0.41 -16.39 18.47
CA ALA A 289 1.66 -16.33 19.23
C ALA A 289 1.56 -16.91 20.66
N GLY A 290 0.42 -17.47 21.05
CA GLY A 290 0.18 -17.95 22.41
C GLY A 290 0.20 -16.84 23.47
N ARG A 291 -0.29 -15.67 23.12
CA ARG A 291 -0.40 -14.47 23.98
C ARG A 291 -1.87 -14.14 24.26
N LYS A 292 -2.10 -13.11 25.07
CA LYS A 292 -3.45 -12.67 25.47
C LYS A 292 -3.71 -11.24 25.01
N VAL A 293 -4.99 -10.90 24.92
CA VAL A 293 -5.45 -9.51 24.79
C VAL A 293 -5.88 -9.03 26.16
N VAL A 294 -5.33 -7.89 26.59
CA VAL A 294 -5.63 -7.24 27.86
C VAL A 294 -6.32 -5.90 27.56
N PHE A 295 -7.43 -5.63 28.24
CA PHE A 295 -8.14 -4.35 28.11
C PHE A 295 -7.70 -3.44 29.25
N ASP A 296 -7.09 -2.31 28.90
CA ASP A 296 -6.70 -1.23 29.81
C ASP A 296 -7.36 0.07 29.30
N ILE A 297 -8.67 0.18 29.54
CA ILE A 297 -9.51 1.26 29.03
C ILE A 297 -9.55 2.35 30.11
N PRO A 298 -9.04 3.59 29.84
CA PRO A 298 -9.12 4.69 30.77
C PRO A 298 -10.57 5.06 31.09
N ASP A 299 -10.85 5.38 32.37
CA ASP A 299 -12.19 5.82 32.82
C ASP A 299 -12.63 7.13 32.14
N ASP A 300 -11.69 8.02 31.81
CA ASP A 300 -11.90 9.23 31.00
C ASP A 300 -11.42 8.97 29.56
N ALA A 301 -12.25 8.32 28.75
CA ALA A 301 -12.06 8.20 27.34
C ALA A 301 -12.32 9.54 26.61
N SER A 302 -11.59 10.60 27.00
CA SER A 302 -11.43 11.78 26.16
C SER A 302 -10.71 11.34 24.91
N HIS A 303 -11.35 11.50 23.77
CA HIS A 303 -11.01 11.05 22.43
C HIS A 303 -9.56 11.34 22.01
N GLY A 304 -8.61 10.54 22.50
CA GLY A 304 -7.25 10.55 21.96
C GLY A 304 -7.28 9.98 20.54
N ASN A 305 -6.62 10.63 19.62
CA ASN A 305 -6.26 10.26 18.23
C ASN A 305 -7.01 9.08 17.54
N THR A 306 -8.26 8.80 17.93
CA THR A 306 -9.09 7.80 17.29
C THR A 306 -9.64 8.38 15.97
N THR A 307 -9.50 7.63 14.88
CA THR A 307 -10.20 8.00 13.65
C THR A 307 -11.69 7.99 13.89
N PRO A 308 -12.45 9.02 13.47
CA PRO A 308 -13.90 9.06 13.62
C PRO A 308 -14.62 7.95 12.84
N ILE A 309 -13.92 7.25 11.97
CA ILE A 309 -14.47 6.20 11.12
C ILE A 309 -14.63 4.93 11.96
N THR A 310 -15.87 4.57 12.30
CA THR A 310 -16.20 3.34 13.02
C THR A 310 -16.19 2.11 12.14
N LYS A 311 -16.55 2.25 10.85
CA LYS A 311 -16.56 1.17 9.86
C LYS A 311 -15.90 1.64 8.55
N ALA A 312 -14.84 0.96 8.14
CA ALA A 312 -14.17 1.16 6.85
C ALA A 312 -14.04 -0.19 6.14
N VAL A 313 -15.06 -0.52 5.37
CA VAL A 313 -15.22 -1.74 4.58
C VAL A 313 -15.39 -1.34 3.12
N PHE A 314 -14.73 -2.05 2.22
CA PHE A 314 -14.61 -1.67 0.81
C PHE A 314 -15.20 -2.76 -0.08
N ALA A 315 -15.99 -2.37 -1.08
CA ALA A 315 -16.40 -3.25 -2.16
C ALA A 315 -15.24 -3.44 -3.15
N THR A 316 -15.11 -4.64 -3.68
CA THR A 316 -14.03 -5.02 -4.63
C THR A 316 -14.54 -5.43 -5.99
N ASP A 317 -15.86 -5.46 -6.21
CA ASP A 317 -16.51 -5.90 -7.45
C ASP A 317 -15.85 -5.33 -8.71
N LYS A 318 -15.51 -4.03 -8.70
CA LYS A 318 -14.88 -3.37 -9.84
C LYS A 318 -13.51 -3.93 -10.17
N LEU A 319 -12.66 -4.16 -9.18
CA LEU A 319 -11.34 -4.78 -9.37
C LEU A 319 -11.47 -6.25 -9.78
N GLU A 320 -12.47 -6.96 -9.24
CA GLU A 320 -12.74 -8.35 -9.59
C GLU A 320 -13.15 -8.52 -11.06
N THR A 321 -13.78 -7.50 -11.69
CA THR A 321 -14.06 -7.54 -13.14
C THR A 321 -12.79 -7.60 -13.99
N LEU A 322 -11.64 -7.18 -13.47
CA LEU A 322 -10.35 -7.33 -14.15
C LEU A 322 -9.77 -8.75 -14.04
N GLY A 323 -10.37 -9.60 -13.18
CA GLY A 323 -9.95 -10.98 -12.92
C GLY A 323 -9.12 -11.17 -11.65
N TRP A 324 -8.94 -10.12 -10.84
CA TRP A 324 -8.26 -10.22 -9.54
C TRP A 324 -9.22 -10.68 -8.44
N LYS A 325 -8.71 -11.47 -7.50
CA LYS A 325 -9.36 -11.79 -6.21
C LYS A 325 -8.29 -11.93 -5.14
N PRO A 326 -8.57 -11.60 -3.86
CA PRO A 326 -7.66 -11.94 -2.78
C PRO A 326 -7.62 -13.47 -2.60
N ILE A 327 -6.44 -14.02 -2.32
CA ILE A 327 -6.24 -15.46 -2.10
C ILE A 327 -5.79 -15.79 -0.69
N THR A 328 -5.44 -14.77 0.12
CA THR A 328 -4.88 -14.94 1.46
C THR A 328 -5.92 -14.56 2.51
N LEU A 329 -6.32 -15.52 3.35
CA LEU A 329 -7.17 -15.26 4.51
C LEU A 329 -6.39 -14.49 5.59
N LEU A 330 -7.11 -13.70 6.40
CA LEU A 330 -6.50 -12.87 7.46
C LEU A 330 -5.58 -13.67 8.39
N LYS A 331 -6.06 -14.80 8.88
CA LYS A 331 -5.32 -15.65 9.83
C LYS A 331 -4.01 -16.17 9.22
N ASP A 332 -4.04 -16.60 7.97
CA ASP A 332 -2.89 -17.18 7.27
C ASP A 332 -1.85 -16.09 6.98
N GLY A 333 -2.28 -14.94 6.44
CA GLY A 333 -1.38 -13.82 6.19
C GLY A 333 -0.74 -13.24 7.47
N LEU A 334 -1.48 -13.22 8.60
CA LEU A 334 -0.93 -12.84 9.90
C LEU A 334 0.10 -13.86 10.40
N ALA A 335 -0.20 -15.16 10.28
CA ALA A 335 0.73 -16.22 10.65
C ALA A 335 2.02 -16.13 9.83
N HIS A 336 1.92 -15.98 8.51
CA HIS A 336 3.08 -15.82 7.62
C HIS A 336 3.87 -14.55 7.93
N THR A 337 3.17 -13.44 8.27
CA THR A 337 3.82 -12.19 8.68
C THR A 337 4.63 -12.37 9.96
N ILE A 338 4.06 -13.00 10.98
CA ILE A 338 4.75 -13.28 12.25
C ILE A 338 5.97 -14.17 12.02
N GLN A 339 5.79 -15.26 11.28
CA GLN A 339 6.88 -16.21 10.99
C GLN A 339 8.01 -15.60 10.16
N ALA A 340 7.70 -14.70 9.22
CA ALA A 340 8.71 -14.01 8.42
C ALA A 340 9.56 -13.01 9.23
N LEU A 341 9.10 -12.62 10.43
CA LEU A 341 9.76 -11.65 11.31
C LEU A 341 10.43 -12.29 12.55
N GLN A 342 10.22 -13.59 12.81
CA GLN A 342 10.91 -14.38 13.84
C GLN A 342 12.31 -14.77 13.38
#